data_861f013d575a444baa8d3a40514e0931
#
_entry.id   861f013d575a444baa8d3a40514e0931
#
_cell.length_a   1.000
_cell.length_b   1.000
_cell.length_c   1.000
_cell.angle_alpha   90.00
_cell.angle_beta   90.00
_cell.angle_gamma   90.00
#
_symmetry.space_group_name_H-M   'P 1'
#
loop_
_entity.id
_entity.type
_entity.pdbx_description
1 polymer ?
#
loop_
_entity_poly.entity_id
_entity_poly.type
_entity_poly.pdbx_seq_one_letter_code
_entity_poly.pdbx_strand_id
1 'polypeptide(L)'
;NFYYTVLNKQTGIKISFVFIYLVIVSLLLFLSISIAIRFSSRFFRSINNLIIASSNIGSGNLNTKVPELKSDKDMEILNKNFNLMTDQLKEQQEKLIINERHEAWESLARKLAHEIKNPLTPIQLTIDRLKDKHLDKMQIEQKEDFAKCLKIIGKQINQIENLVNE
;
A
#
# COMPACT_ATOMS: atom_id res chain seq x y z
N ASN A 1 29.18 -78.53 38.58
CA ASN A 1 28.32 -77.39 39.06
C ASN A 1 28.93 -75.97 38.88
N PHE A 2 30.26 -75.81 39.10
CA PHE A 2 30.92 -74.50 38.97
C PHE A 2 30.84 -73.89 37.55
N TYR A 3 31.00 -74.68 36.53
CA TYR A 3 30.92 -74.24 35.11
C TYR A 3 29.56 -73.64 34.68
N TYR A 4 28.49 -74.30 35.10
CA TYR A 4 27.12 -73.80 34.85
C TYR A 4 26.81 -72.50 35.59
N THR A 5 27.37 -72.30 36.77
CA THR A 5 27.17 -71.05 37.54
C THR A 5 27.90 -69.89 36.89
N VAL A 6 29.07 -70.07 36.33
CA VAL A 6 29.84 -69.03 35.56
C VAL A 6 29.15 -68.71 34.29
N LEU A 7 28.66 -69.72 33.54
CA LEU A 7 27.91 -69.48 32.29
C LEU A 7 26.62 -68.68 32.51
N ASN A 8 25.82 -68.99 33.50
CA ASN A 8 24.61 -68.29 33.86
C ASN A 8 24.90 -66.84 34.31
N LYS A 9 26.02 -66.64 35.04
CA LYS A 9 26.43 -65.28 35.45
C LYS A 9 26.84 -64.41 34.21
N GLN A 10 27.57 -64.98 33.23
CA GLN A 10 27.93 -64.29 31.99
C GLN A 10 26.70 -63.94 31.12
N THR A 11 25.75 -64.86 30.97
CA THR A 11 24.49 -64.67 30.30
C THR A 11 23.65 -63.57 30.93
N GLY A 12 23.55 -63.58 32.28
CA GLY A 12 22.84 -62.54 33.01
C GLY A 12 23.44 -61.14 32.81
N ILE A 13 24.77 -61.02 32.80
CA ILE A 13 25.46 -59.76 32.53
C ILE A 13 25.19 -59.27 31.10
N LYS A 14 25.25 -60.14 30.10
CA LYS A 14 24.95 -59.81 28.70
C LYS A 14 23.51 -59.32 28.55
N ILE A 15 22.55 -60.00 29.18
CA ILE A 15 21.13 -59.58 29.13
C ILE A 15 20.94 -58.20 29.76
N SER A 16 21.60 -57.94 30.91
CA SER A 16 21.55 -56.61 31.54
C SER A 16 22.11 -55.48 30.66
N PHE A 17 23.23 -55.72 29.95
CA PHE A 17 23.78 -54.75 29.01
C PHE A 17 22.85 -54.51 27.84
N VAL A 18 22.22 -55.53 27.27
CA VAL A 18 21.24 -55.40 26.18
C VAL A 18 20.03 -54.59 26.67
N PHE A 19 19.54 -54.85 27.88
CA PHE A 19 18.43 -54.12 28.45
C PHE A 19 18.75 -52.62 28.66
N ILE A 20 19.92 -52.33 29.25
CA ILE A 20 20.39 -50.95 29.45
C ILE A 20 20.54 -50.24 28.08
N TYR A 21 21.09 -50.92 27.08
CA TYR A 21 21.20 -50.38 25.73
C TYR A 21 19.83 -50.02 25.11
N LEU A 22 18.84 -50.90 25.22
CA LEU A 22 17.49 -50.66 24.73
C LEU A 22 16.82 -49.46 25.43
N VAL A 23 17.01 -49.35 26.77
CA VAL A 23 16.49 -48.19 27.53
C VAL A 23 17.12 -46.88 27.04
N ILE A 24 18.44 -46.85 26.85
CA ILE A 24 19.13 -45.64 26.36
C ILE A 24 18.66 -45.25 24.95
N VAL A 25 18.56 -46.22 24.02
CA VAL A 25 18.07 -46.00 22.67
C VAL A 25 16.63 -45.48 22.68
N SER A 26 15.75 -46.05 23.49
CA SER A 26 14.36 -45.63 23.67
C SER A 26 14.26 -44.18 24.17
N LEU A 27 15.08 -43.79 25.15
CA LEU A 27 15.14 -42.42 25.67
C LEU A 27 15.62 -41.43 24.62
N LEU A 28 16.66 -41.80 23.86
CA LEU A 28 17.17 -40.93 22.77
C LEU A 28 16.13 -40.77 21.68
N LEU A 29 15.43 -41.80 21.28
CA LEU A 29 14.33 -41.74 20.32
C LEU A 29 13.19 -40.83 20.81
N PHE A 30 12.77 -41.01 22.05
CA PHE A 30 11.72 -40.18 22.66
C PHE A 30 12.12 -38.68 22.68
N LEU A 31 13.37 -38.42 23.09
CA LEU A 31 13.91 -37.05 23.09
C LEU A 31 13.95 -36.45 21.67
N SER A 32 14.43 -37.21 20.68
CA SER A 32 14.50 -36.81 19.29
C SER A 32 13.11 -36.46 18.71
N ILE A 33 12.14 -37.33 18.93
CA ILE A 33 10.74 -37.14 18.51
C ILE A 33 10.14 -35.89 19.17
N SER A 34 10.38 -35.70 20.48
CA SER A 34 9.87 -34.53 21.21
C SER A 34 10.42 -33.21 20.67
N ILE A 35 11.71 -33.16 20.32
CA ILE A 35 12.35 -31.99 19.69
C ILE A 35 11.79 -31.77 18.31
N ALA A 36 11.65 -32.82 17.49
CA ALA A 36 11.13 -32.75 16.13
C ALA A 36 9.70 -32.19 16.09
N ILE A 37 8.82 -32.64 16.98
CA ILE A 37 7.43 -32.17 17.07
C ILE A 37 7.38 -30.66 17.44
N ARG A 38 8.19 -30.26 18.43
CA ARG A 38 8.23 -28.83 18.85
C ARG A 38 8.74 -27.90 17.74
N PHE A 39 9.79 -28.32 17.05
CA PHE A 39 10.35 -27.57 15.90
C PHE A 39 9.34 -27.48 14.76
N SER A 40 8.78 -28.63 14.36
CA SER A 40 7.78 -28.73 13.31
C SER A 40 6.57 -27.82 13.56
N SER A 41 6.02 -27.84 14.76
CA SER A 41 4.84 -27.03 15.10
C SER A 41 5.08 -25.53 15.02
N ARG A 42 6.28 -25.06 15.38
CA ARG A 42 6.64 -23.62 15.26
C ARG A 42 6.81 -23.21 13.81
N PHE A 43 7.51 -24.02 13.04
CA PHE A 43 7.75 -23.79 11.63
C PHE A 43 6.44 -23.72 10.85
N PHE A 44 5.54 -24.69 10.98
CA PHE A 44 4.25 -24.71 10.30
C PHE A 44 3.36 -23.53 10.70
N ARG A 45 3.39 -23.10 11.95
CA ARG A 45 2.63 -21.91 12.38
C ARG A 45 3.13 -20.65 11.67
N SER A 46 4.44 -20.46 11.55
CA SER A 46 5.02 -19.30 10.85
C SER A 46 4.64 -19.29 9.36
N ILE A 47 4.75 -20.43 8.69
CA ILE A 47 4.35 -20.57 7.27
C ILE A 47 2.84 -20.30 7.09
N ASN A 48 2.00 -20.84 7.96
CA ASN A 48 0.55 -20.62 7.86
C ASN A 48 0.17 -19.12 8.02
N ASN A 49 0.84 -18.41 8.93
CA ASN A 49 0.65 -16.96 9.08
C ASN A 49 1.04 -16.19 7.81
N LEU A 50 2.14 -16.58 7.15
CA LEU A 50 2.54 -16.00 5.87
C LEU A 50 1.51 -16.27 4.76
N ILE A 51 0.98 -17.50 4.69
CA ILE A 51 -0.06 -17.86 3.70
C ILE A 51 -1.32 -17.01 3.90
N ILE A 52 -1.78 -16.89 5.15
CA ILE A 52 -2.96 -16.06 5.48
C ILE A 52 -2.71 -14.60 5.15
N ALA A 53 -1.56 -14.05 5.54
CA ALA A 53 -1.20 -12.68 5.23
C ALA A 53 -1.10 -12.42 3.71
N SER A 54 -0.49 -13.34 2.97
CA SER A 54 -0.41 -13.28 1.50
C SER A 54 -1.79 -13.30 0.85
N SER A 55 -2.70 -14.15 1.32
CA SER A 55 -4.09 -14.21 0.84
C SER A 55 -4.84 -12.89 1.10
N ASN A 56 -4.66 -12.29 2.28
CA ASN A 56 -5.27 -11.01 2.62
C ASN A 56 -4.73 -9.86 1.74
N ILE A 57 -3.42 -9.85 1.48
CA ILE A 57 -2.81 -8.87 0.57
C ILE A 57 -3.33 -9.06 -0.85
N GLY A 58 -3.45 -10.30 -1.33
CA GLY A 58 -4.02 -10.62 -2.63
C GLY A 58 -5.48 -10.21 -2.78
N SER A 59 -6.24 -10.12 -1.69
CA SER A 59 -7.61 -9.58 -1.66
C SER A 59 -7.68 -8.04 -1.52
N GLY A 60 -6.53 -7.35 -1.53
CA GLY A 60 -6.46 -5.88 -1.44
C GLY A 60 -6.28 -5.32 -0.03
N ASN A 61 -6.22 -6.16 1.02
CA ASN A 61 -6.01 -5.70 2.38
C ASN A 61 -4.51 -5.57 2.71
N LEU A 62 -3.91 -4.45 2.34
CA LEU A 62 -2.49 -4.14 2.59
C LEU A 62 -2.18 -3.74 4.05
N ASN A 63 -3.16 -3.69 4.95
CA ASN A 63 -2.91 -3.41 6.36
C ASN A 63 -2.56 -4.67 7.16
N THR A 64 -2.53 -5.85 6.53
CA THR A 64 -2.20 -7.11 7.17
C THR A 64 -0.69 -7.22 7.36
N LYS A 65 -0.26 -7.50 8.60
CA LYS A 65 1.15 -7.79 8.93
C LYS A 65 1.27 -9.18 9.51
N VAL A 66 2.39 -9.85 9.21
CA VAL A 66 2.76 -11.11 9.85
C VAL A 66 3.31 -10.81 11.25
N PRO A 67 2.80 -11.46 12.31
CA PRO A 67 3.27 -11.23 13.67
C PRO A 67 4.75 -11.65 13.82
N GLU A 68 5.52 -10.83 14.53
CA GLU A 68 6.90 -11.16 14.91
C GLU A 68 6.87 -12.20 16.02
N LEU A 69 6.80 -13.47 15.65
CA LEU A 69 6.96 -14.58 16.58
C LEU A 69 8.46 -14.80 16.79
N LYS A 70 8.89 -14.99 18.06
CA LYS A 70 10.24 -15.49 18.37
C LYS A 70 10.39 -16.90 17.79
N SER A 71 10.82 -16.96 16.56
CA SER A 71 11.03 -18.16 15.76
C SER A 71 12.52 -18.33 15.45
N ASP A 72 12.87 -19.26 14.59
CA ASP A 72 14.22 -19.34 14.03
C ASP A 72 14.59 -18.02 13.32
N LYS A 73 15.87 -17.66 13.42
CA LYS A 73 16.40 -16.40 12.87
C LYS A 73 16.03 -16.17 11.39
N ASP A 74 16.00 -17.23 10.61
CA ASP A 74 15.65 -17.18 9.20
C ASP A 74 14.17 -16.84 8.97
N MET A 75 13.27 -17.40 9.81
CA MET A 75 11.84 -17.07 9.77
C MET A 75 11.55 -15.65 10.25
N GLU A 76 12.31 -15.15 11.22
CA GLU A 76 12.21 -13.77 11.65
C GLU A 76 12.60 -12.78 10.52
N ILE A 77 13.70 -13.07 9.83
CA ILE A 77 14.14 -12.30 8.64
C ILE A 77 13.07 -12.34 7.54
N LEU A 78 12.51 -13.52 7.27
CA LEU A 78 11.48 -13.70 6.25
C LEU A 78 10.22 -12.88 6.59
N ASN A 79 9.72 -12.94 7.82
CA ASN A 79 8.56 -12.18 8.28
C ASN A 79 8.80 -10.67 8.18
N LYS A 80 10.00 -10.21 8.59
CA LYS A 80 10.39 -8.80 8.48
C LYS A 80 10.42 -8.32 7.03
N ASN A 81 11.04 -9.09 6.14
CA ASN A 81 11.10 -8.76 4.71
C ASN A 81 9.72 -8.77 4.06
N PHE A 82 8.85 -9.69 4.45
CA PHE A 82 7.46 -9.74 3.99
C PHE A 82 6.69 -8.48 4.45
N ASN A 83 6.80 -8.08 5.69
CA ASN A 83 6.17 -6.87 6.21
C ASN A 83 6.69 -5.61 5.51
N LEU A 84 8.01 -5.53 5.25
CA LEU A 84 8.61 -4.44 4.50
C LEU A 84 8.07 -4.35 3.07
N MET A 85 7.97 -5.49 2.38
CA MET A 85 7.37 -5.56 1.03
C MET A 85 5.91 -5.07 1.05
N THR A 86 5.15 -5.45 2.06
CA THR A 86 3.75 -5.02 2.22
C THR A 86 3.64 -3.51 2.42
N ASP A 87 4.52 -2.93 3.25
CA ASP A 87 4.56 -1.47 3.46
C ASP A 87 4.91 -0.73 2.16
N GLN A 88 5.86 -1.25 1.37
CA GLN A 88 6.22 -0.70 0.06
C GLN A 88 5.06 -0.77 -0.95
N LEU A 89 4.33 -1.89 -1.00
CA LEU A 89 3.15 -2.04 -1.86
C LEU A 89 2.06 -1.03 -1.49
N LYS A 90 1.82 -0.82 -0.20
CA LYS A 90 0.87 0.17 0.29
C LYS A 90 1.25 1.59 -0.14
N GLU A 91 2.51 1.96 0.06
CA GLU A 91 3.03 3.27 -0.36
C GLU A 91 2.90 3.48 -1.88
N GLN A 92 3.20 2.46 -2.68
CA GLN A 92 3.02 2.53 -4.14
C GLN A 92 1.55 2.69 -4.52
N GLN A 93 0.64 1.97 -3.88
CA GLN A 93 -0.80 2.10 -4.12
C GLN A 93 -1.31 3.51 -3.78
N GLU A 94 -0.88 4.09 -2.65
CA GLU A 94 -1.22 5.45 -2.27
C GLU A 94 -0.72 6.48 -3.29
N LYS A 95 0.51 6.33 -3.79
CA LYS A 95 1.08 7.17 -4.85
C LYS A 95 0.29 7.08 -6.16
N LEU A 96 -0.12 5.86 -6.55
CA LEU A 96 -0.94 5.67 -7.75
C LEU A 96 -2.28 6.40 -7.63
N ILE A 97 -2.97 6.27 -6.49
CA ILE A 97 -4.26 6.95 -6.24
C ILE A 97 -4.10 8.48 -6.30
N ILE A 98 -3.01 9.01 -5.74
CA ILE A 98 -2.73 10.45 -5.80
C ILE A 98 -2.48 10.89 -7.24
N ASN A 99 -1.69 10.14 -8.01
CA ASN A 99 -1.41 10.45 -9.41
C ASN A 99 -2.68 10.39 -10.28
N GLU A 100 -3.51 9.36 -10.14
CA GLU A 100 -4.80 9.27 -10.85
C GLU A 100 -5.72 10.46 -10.53
N ARG A 101 -5.75 10.90 -9.27
CA ARG A 101 -6.50 12.10 -8.88
C ARG A 101 -5.92 13.35 -9.53
N HIS A 102 -4.61 13.50 -9.57
CA HIS A 102 -3.95 14.62 -10.23
C HIS A 102 -4.25 14.66 -11.72
N GLU A 103 -4.13 13.56 -12.44
CA GLU A 103 -4.45 13.46 -13.85
C GLU A 103 -5.92 13.80 -14.14
N ALA A 104 -6.84 13.26 -13.32
CA ALA A 104 -8.26 13.56 -13.44
C ALA A 104 -8.54 15.07 -13.20
N TRP A 105 -7.90 15.65 -12.20
CA TRP A 105 -8.04 17.06 -11.86
C TRP A 105 -7.48 17.97 -12.96
N GLU A 106 -6.30 17.66 -13.50
CA GLU A 106 -5.69 18.41 -14.61
C GLU A 106 -6.58 18.37 -15.87
N SER A 107 -7.11 17.19 -16.19
CA SER A 107 -8.04 17.02 -17.30
C SER A 107 -9.31 17.87 -17.12
N LEU A 108 -9.89 17.87 -15.91
CA LEU A 108 -11.05 18.69 -15.57
C LEU A 108 -10.75 20.19 -15.65
N ALA A 109 -9.62 20.62 -15.09
CA ALA A 109 -9.20 22.03 -15.11
C ALA A 109 -9.02 22.52 -16.53
N ARG A 110 -8.36 21.74 -17.39
CA ARG A 110 -8.19 22.07 -18.82
C ARG A 110 -9.52 22.18 -19.55
N LYS A 111 -10.46 21.27 -19.30
CA LYS A 111 -11.81 21.31 -19.87
C LYS A 111 -12.59 22.53 -19.39
N LEU A 112 -12.55 22.83 -18.09
CA LEU A 112 -13.20 24.01 -17.53
C LEU A 112 -12.63 25.31 -18.10
N ALA A 113 -11.30 25.38 -18.25
CA ALA A 113 -10.65 26.53 -18.90
C ALA A 113 -11.20 26.78 -20.29
N HIS A 114 -11.32 25.74 -21.11
CA HIS A 114 -11.92 25.86 -22.45
C HIS A 114 -13.41 26.26 -22.43
N GLU A 115 -14.19 25.63 -21.54
CA GLU A 115 -15.61 25.90 -21.39
C GLU A 115 -15.91 27.34 -20.90
N ILE A 116 -15.02 27.92 -20.07
CA ILE A 116 -15.11 29.32 -19.62
C ILE A 116 -14.65 30.29 -20.72
N LYS A 117 -13.60 29.98 -21.44
CA LYS A 117 -13.08 30.83 -22.51
C LYS A 117 -14.07 30.99 -23.65
N ASN A 118 -14.85 29.94 -23.95
CA ASN A 118 -15.82 29.96 -25.04
C ASN A 118 -16.88 31.07 -24.94
N PRO A 119 -17.55 31.33 -23.80
CA PRO A 119 -18.49 32.43 -23.64
C PRO A 119 -17.80 33.79 -23.45
N LEU A 120 -16.57 33.84 -22.90
CA LEU A 120 -15.87 35.09 -22.64
C LEU A 120 -15.49 35.83 -23.97
N THR A 121 -15.04 35.11 -24.96
CA THR A 121 -14.66 35.69 -26.28
C THR A 121 -15.81 36.43 -26.94
N PRO A 122 -17.03 35.88 -27.11
CA PRO A 122 -18.15 36.64 -27.68
C PRO A 122 -18.65 37.81 -26.81
N ILE A 123 -18.53 37.70 -25.46
CA ILE A 123 -18.87 38.80 -24.56
C ILE A 123 -17.89 39.98 -24.78
N GLN A 124 -16.59 39.69 -24.84
CA GLN A 124 -15.57 40.69 -25.11
C GLN A 124 -15.84 41.40 -26.46
N LEU A 125 -16.09 40.62 -27.52
CA LEU A 125 -16.43 41.21 -28.85
C LEU A 125 -17.70 42.04 -28.81
N THR A 126 -18.69 41.67 -28.01
CA THR A 126 -19.94 42.46 -27.88
C THR A 126 -19.69 43.77 -27.18
N ILE A 127 -18.84 43.78 -26.14
CA ILE A 127 -18.43 45.00 -25.42
C ILE A 127 -17.69 45.95 -26.38
N ASP A 128 -16.75 45.43 -27.15
CA ASP A 128 -15.99 46.25 -28.12
C ASP A 128 -16.91 46.84 -29.19
N ARG A 129 -17.87 46.07 -29.71
CA ARG A 129 -18.88 46.56 -30.62
C ARG A 129 -19.80 47.63 -30.00
N LEU A 130 -20.23 47.46 -28.77
CA LEU A 130 -21.03 48.47 -28.05
C LEU A 130 -20.24 49.76 -27.86
N LYS A 131 -18.95 49.66 -27.55
CA LYS A 131 -18.04 50.78 -27.41
C LYS A 131 -17.94 51.55 -28.72
N ASP A 132 -17.66 50.86 -29.82
CA ASP A 132 -17.45 51.50 -31.15
C ASP A 132 -18.75 52.13 -31.73
N LYS A 133 -19.89 51.45 -31.54
CA LYS A 133 -21.15 51.85 -32.18
C LYS A 133 -21.92 52.93 -31.44
N HIS A 134 -21.82 52.98 -30.11
CA HIS A 134 -22.69 53.82 -29.29
C HIS A 134 -21.97 54.99 -28.58
N LEU A 135 -20.67 54.86 -28.31
CA LEU A 135 -19.93 55.89 -27.56
C LEU A 135 -19.94 57.25 -28.29
N ASP A 136 -19.89 57.26 -29.60
CA ASP A 136 -19.82 58.52 -30.42
C ASP A 136 -21.18 59.18 -30.61
N LYS A 137 -22.28 58.49 -30.32
CA LYS A 137 -23.65 58.95 -30.51
C LYS A 137 -24.35 59.45 -29.25
N MET A 138 -23.72 59.36 -28.10
CA MET A 138 -24.29 59.72 -26.80
C MET A 138 -23.97 61.18 -26.41
N GLN A 139 -24.83 61.76 -25.57
CA GLN A 139 -24.56 63.06 -24.93
C GLN A 139 -23.38 62.94 -23.96
N ILE A 140 -22.63 64.01 -23.76
CA ILE A 140 -21.32 63.98 -23.06
C ILE A 140 -21.39 63.34 -21.68
N GLU A 141 -22.43 63.65 -20.88
CA GLU A 141 -22.59 63.15 -19.52
C GLU A 141 -22.91 61.64 -19.47
N GLN A 142 -23.76 61.15 -20.37
CA GLN A 142 -24.10 59.74 -20.52
C GLN A 142 -22.95 58.91 -21.12
N LYS A 143 -22.13 59.51 -21.95
CA LYS A 143 -20.96 58.90 -22.58
C LYS A 143 -19.91 58.49 -21.57
N GLU A 144 -19.66 59.34 -20.57
CA GLU A 144 -18.65 59.09 -19.55
C GLU A 144 -19.03 57.92 -18.62
N ASP A 145 -20.27 57.85 -18.17
CA ASP A 145 -20.77 56.75 -17.31
C ASP A 145 -20.87 55.44 -18.05
N PHE A 146 -21.32 55.44 -19.32
CA PHE A 146 -21.36 54.24 -20.16
C PHE A 146 -19.96 53.70 -20.45
N ALA A 147 -18.99 54.58 -20.76
CA ALA A 147 -17.60 54.19 -20.95
C ALA A 147 -16.97 53.60 -19.67
N LYS A 148 -17.29 54.15 -18.49
CA LYS A 148 -16.86 53.59 -17.19
C LYS A 148 -17.41 52.18 -16.97
N CYS A 149 -18.70 51.96 -17.24
CA CYS A 149 -19.34 50.65 -17.11
C CYS A 149 -18.70 49.59 -18.02
N LEU A 150 -18.51 49.90 -19.30
CA LEU A 150 -17.86 49.02 -20.27
C LEU A 150 -16.42 48.69 -19.87
N LYS A 151 -15.68 49.68 -19.35
CA LYS A 151 -14.31 49.49 -18.86
C LYS A 151 -14.26 48.53 -17.65
N ILE A 152 -15.23 48.62 -16.72
CA ILE A 152 -15.33 47.76 -15.56
C ILE A 152 -15.62 46.33 -16.03
N ILE A 153 -16.61 46.13 -16.91
CA ILE A 153 -16.96 44.81 -17.43
C ILE A 153 -15.77 44.17 -18.15
N GLY A 154 -15.10 44.91 -19.04
CA GLY A 154 -13.91 44.44 -19.76
C GLY A 154 -12.78 44.04 -18.79
N LYS A 155 -12.58 44.82 -17.71
CA LYS A 155 -11.60 44.49 -16.69
C LYS A 155 -11.93 43.15 -15.98
N GLN A 156 -13.22 42.93 -15.67
CA GLN A 156 -13.66 41.68 -15.02
C GLN A 156 -13.48 40.46 -15.94
N ILE A 157 -13.78 40.61 -17.25
CA ILE A 157 -13.58 39.55 -18.23
C ILE A 157 -12.09 39.17 -18.33
N ASN A 158 -11.22 40.17 -18.45
CA ASN A 158 -9.78 39.95 -18.51
C ASN A 158 -9.24 39.30 -17.20
N GLN A 159 -9.81 39.63 -16.05
CA GLN A 159 -9.46 38.96 -14.78
C GLN A 159 -9.86 37.50 -14.80
N ILE A 160 -11.07 37.16 -15.30
CA ILE A 160 -11.52 35.76 -15.39
C ILE A 160 -10.63 34.99 -16.40
N GLU A 161 -10.30 35.61 -17.54
CA GLU A 161 -9.45 35.00 -18.57
C GLU A 161 -8.04 34.70 -18.03
N ASN A 162 -7.45 35.61 -17.25
CA ASN A 162 -6.15 35.41 -16.64
C ASN A 162 -6.20 34.30 -15.61
N LEU A 163 -7.24 34.23 -14.75
CA LEU A 163 -7.44 33.21 -13.73
C LEU A 163 -7.61 31.80 -14.32
N VAL A 164 -8.11 31.71 -15.55
CA VAL A 164 -8.32 30.45 -16.29
C VAL A 164 -7.05 29.99 -17.02
N ASN A 165 -6.12 30.91 -17.32
CA ASN A 165 -4.87 30.61 -18.01
C ASN A 165 -3.68 30.36 -17.07
N GLU A 166 -3.79 30.61 -15.73
CA GLU A 166 -2.83 30.21 -14.68
C GLU A 166 -3.04 28.77 -14.26
#